data_b6c83c427ee9f4e4ac85902792a517aa
#
_entry.id   b6c83c427ee9f4e4ac85902792a517aa
#
_cell.length_a   1.000
_cell.length_b   1.000
_cell.length_c   1.000
_cell.angle_alpha   90.00
_cell.angle_beta   90.00
_cell.angle_gamma   90.00
#
_symmetry.space_group_name_H-M   'P 1'
#
loop_
_entity.id
_entity.type
_entity.pdbx_description
1 polymer ?
#
loop_
_entity_poly.entity_id
_entity_poly.type
_entity_poly.pdbx_seq_one_letter_code
_entity_poly.pdbx_strand_id
1 'polypeptide(L)'
;MRCLTVLILLLIFAGELAAQPILETGGREMPNEWIDDVTQHRIVKLVRRPGINLSFYFHNNPFVGNKMVFYGSDEYQKENYPGELDKRAQEIYNLNVKNKQLYMVDLKTLEVQQLSRRNGPVAGEIVHNNTGKVYYQSNDSVFSIDVNTRKEQLVFVFPEDFKASITTVNANGTLLGGAYATDAEKEISRKYPEKSQFFNRIYEAKLPRTLFTINIANGELQKVFTDSAWLNHVQFSPTDPHLLMFCHEGPWHKVDRIWTIDVSKRAQPTLIHKRMMAMEIAGHEWFSSDGQYIWYDLQLPRGETFYISGTNLQTGEEVKYQLTQNEWSVHYTTSPDQSKFAGDGGDPGAVAKAPDGQYIYEFIPEDRQNIQSQKLVNMKNHNYKLEPNVHYSPDGKWIIFRANFEGFEGIYAVEI
;
A
#
# COMPACT_ATOMS: atom_id res chain seq x y z
N MET A 1 -63.07 -6.38 48.14
CA MET A 1 -62.36 -6.44 46.87
C MET A 1 -61.48 -5.19 46.76
N ARG A 2 -60.16 -5.31 46.92
CA ARG A 2 -59.21 -4.19 46.74
C ARG A 2 -58.52 -4.39 45.43
N CYS A 3 -58.74 -3.50 44.45
CA CYS A 3 -57.99 -3.44 43.19
C CYS A 3 -56.59 -2.89 43.46
N LEU A 4 -55.61 -3.70 43.17
CA LEU A 4 -54.17 -3.33 43.17
C LEU A 4 -53.83 -2.82 41.81
N THR A 5 -53.64 -1.51 41.64
CA THR A 5 -53.17 -0.93 40.37
C THR A 5 -51.64 -1.04 40.33
N VAL A 6 -51.12 -1.89 39.46
CA VAL A 6 -49.68 -2.04 39.20
C VAL A 6 -49.29 -0.97 38.20
N LEU A 7 -48.50 0.02 38.63
CA LEU A 7 -47.89 1.06 37.79
C LEU A 7 -46.59 0.48 37.18
N ILE A 8 -46.60 0.15 35.90
CA ILE A 8 -45.40 -0.26 35.17
C ILE A 8 -44.67 1.02 34.73
N LEU A 9 -43.55 1.33 35.39
CA LEU A 9 -42.63 2.36 34.96
C LEU A 9 -41.79 1.79 33.77
N LEU A 10 -42.11 2.22 32.56
CA LEU A 10 -41.24 2.03 31.40
C LEU A 10 -40.08 3.03 31.51
N LEU A 11 -38.91 2.57 31.95
CA LEU A 11 -37.63 3.27 31.78
C LEU A 11 -37.23 3.19 30.32
N ILE A 12 -37.53 4.25 29.58
CA ILE A 12 -36.98 4.48 28.25
C ILE A 12 -35.50 4.88 28.47
N PHE A 13 -34.58 3.95 28.29
CA PHE A 13 -33.17 4.28 28.06
C PHE A 13 -33.07 4.97 26.70
N ALA A 14 -33.23 6.28 26.65
CA ALA A 14 -32.72 7.09 25.56
C ALA A 14 -31.19 7.07 25.66
N GLY A 15 -30.57 6.14 24.97
CA GLY A 15 -29.15 6.25 24.70
C GLY A 15 -28.96 7.57 23.94
N GLU A 16 -28.34 8.55 24.57
CA GLU A 16 -27.84 9.72 23.85
C GLU A 16 -26.92 9.22 22.76
N LEU A 17 -27.37 9.24 21.52
CA LEU A 17 -26.48 9.23 20.36
C LEU A 17 -25.67 10.53 20.42
N ALA A 18 -24.56 10.52 21.15
CA ALA A 18 -23.65 11.65 21.16
C ALA A 18 -23.24 11.89 19.68
N ALA A 19 -23.64 13.05 19.16
CA ALA A 19 -23.23 13.46 17.83
C ALA A 19 -21.70 13.43 17.76
N GLN A 20 -21.15 12.85 16.70
CA GLN A 20 -19.71 12.81 16.51
C GLN A 20 -19.17 14.24 16.42
N PRO A 21 -18.01 14.53 17.06
CA PRO A 21 -17.46 15.87 17.03
C PRO A 21 -17.01 16.24 15.61
N ILE A 22 -17.32 17.46 15.16
CA ILE A 22 -16.83 18.04 13.92
C ILE A 22 -15.51 18.73 14.26
N LEU A 23 -14.40 18.28 13.68
CA LEU A 23 -13.06 18.72 14.02
C LEU A 23 -12.19 18.87 12.78
N GLU A 24 -11.28 19.83 12.80
CA GLU A 24 -10.14 19.84 11.91
C GLU A 24 -9.32 18.55 12.11
N THR A 25 -9.02 17.84 11.02
CA THR A 25 -8.28 16.57 11.06
C THR A 25 -6.80 16.82 11.36
N GLY A 26 -6.31 16.22 12.45
CA GLY A 26 -4.91 16.27 12.86
C GLY A 26 -4.50 17.55 13.59
N GLY A 27 -3.18 17.74 13.74
CA GLY A 27 -2.59 18.84 14.52
C GLY A 27 -2.76 18.70 16.04
N ARG A 28 -3.44 17.65 16.49
CA ARG A 28 -3.72 17.29 17.89
C ARG A 28 -4.00 15.80 18.01
N GLU A 29 -4.11 15.31 19.20
CA GLU A 29 -4.68 13.99 19.46
C GLU A 29 -6.16 13.98 19.06
N MET A 30 -6.54 13.05 18.19
CA MET A 30 -7.90 12.92 17.67
C MET A 30 -8.70 11.92 18.51
N PRO A 31 -10.02 12.09 18.62
CA PRO A 31 -10.90 11.06 19.20
C PRO A 31 -10.89 9.80 18.32
N ASN A 32 -11.51 8.73 18.80
CA ASN A 32 -11.60 7.50 18.02
C ASN A 32 -12.40 7.65 16.71
N GLU A 33 -13.32 8.62 16.68
CA GLU A 33 -14.18 8.93 15.54
C GLU A 33 -14.49 10.43 15.51
N TRP A 34 -14.51 11.03 14.32
CA TRP A 34 -14.87 12.43 14.13
C TRP A 34 -15.40 12.67 12.72
N ILE A 35 -16.01 13.82 12.52
CA ILE A 35 -16.37 14.36 11.21
C ILE A 35 -15.30 15.39 10.83
N ASP A 36 -14.69 15.25 9.66
CA ASP A 36 -13.76 16.26 9.12
C ASP A 36 -14.51 17.57 8.89
N ASP A 37 -14.03 18.67 9.42
CA ASP A 37 -14.72 19.98 9.37
C ASP A 37 -14.79 20.58 7.95
N VAL A 38 -13.86 20.17 7.06
CA VAL A 38 -13.81 20.65 5.68
C VAL A 38 -14.63 19.78 4.75
N THR A 39 -14.45 18.45 4.82
CA THR A 39 -15.04 17.49 3.87
C THR A 39 -16.38 16.92 4.34
N GLN A 40 -16.70 17.06 5.63
CA GLN A 40 -17.90 16.54 6.28
C GLN A 40 -18.02 15.00 6.25
N HIS A 41 -16.93 14.29 5.98
CA HIS A 41 -16.87 12.83 6.03
C HIS A 41 -16.49 12.34 7.43
N ARG A 42 -17.03 11.18 7.78
CA ARG A 42 -16.72 10.48 9.04
C ARG A 42 -15.37 9.77 8.92
N ILE A 43 -14.51 10.00 9.91
CA ILE A 43 -13.20 9.35 10.01
C ILE A 43 -13.14 8.54 11.30
N VAL A 44 -12.49 7.37 11.22
CA VAL A 44 -12.34 6.44 12.35
C VAL A 44 -10.86 6.08 12.49
N LYS A 45 -10.36 6.05 13.74
CA LYS A 45 -9.10 5.37 14.07
C LYS A 45 -9.31 3.86 13.95
N LEU A 46 -8.82 3.28 12.85
CA LEU A 46 -8.99 1.86 12.60
C LEU A 46 -8.13 1.01 13.53
N VAL A 47 -6.92 1.46 13.83
CA VAL A 47 -6.00 0.78 14.75
C VAL A 47 -5.79 1.64 15.99
N ARG A 48 -6.24 1.12 17.14
CA ARG A 48 -6.23 1.84 18.43
C ARG A 48 -5.12 1.38 19.39
N ARG A 49 -4.18 0.54 18.93
CA ARG A 49 -3.04 0.14 19.75
C ARG A 49 -2.01 1.28 19.81
N PRO A 50 -1.26 1.41 20.93
CA PRO A 50 -0.15 2.35 21.01
C PRO A 50 1.00 1.96 20.06
N GLY A 51 1.92 2.88 19.82
CA GLY A 51 3.08 2.69 18.97
C GLY A 51 2.82 2.97 17.49
N ILE A 52 3.78 2.62 16.65
CA ILE A 52 3.72 2.81 15.20
C ILE A 52 2.81 1.77 14.56
N ASN A 53 1.93 2.22 13.66
CA ASN A 53 1.02 1.36 12.90
C ASN A 53 1.03 1.78 11.43
N LEU A 54 1.44 0.88 10.53
CA LEU A 54 1.62 1.16 9.11
C LEU A 54 0.80 0.17 8.27
N SER A 55 -0.10 0.67 7.44
CA SER A 55 -0.72 -0.13 6.38
C SER A 55 0.32 -0.58 5.37
N PHE A 56 0.00 -1.56 4.56
CA PHE A 56 0.84 -2.00 3.46
C PHE A 56 0.95 -0.95 2.36
N TYR A 57 1.89 -1.14 1.47
CA TYR A 57 2.03 -0.31 0.28
C TYR A 57 0.79 -0.47 -0.61
N PHE A 58 0.35 0.58 -1.27
CA PHE A 58 -0.97 0.74 -1.89
C PHE A 58 -1.42 -0.41 -2.80
N HIS A 59 -0.50 -1.06 -3.53
CA HIS A 59 -0.83 -2.15 -4.44
C HIS A 59 -0.89 -3.53 -3.78
N ASN A 60 -0.44 -3.66 -2.52
CA ASN A 60 -0.46 -4.92 -1.79
C ASN A 60 -1.80 -5.07 -1.06
N ASN A 61 -2.61 -6.04 -1.47
CA ASN A 61 -3.88 -6.32 -0.79
C ASN A 61 -3.64 -6.82 0.64
N PRO A 62 -4.02 -6.06 1.69
CA PRO A 62 -3.78 -6.44 3.08
C PRO A 62 -4.89 -7.31 3.69
N PHE A 63 -5.93 -7.71 2.96
CA PHE A 63 -7.15 -8.24 3.53
C PHE A 63 -7.26 -9.77 3.44
N VAL A 64 -7.82 -10.35 4.52
CA VAL A 64 -8.38 -11.71 4.55
C VAL A 64 -9.80 -11.61 5.11
N GLY A 65 -10.80 -11.69 4.25
CA GLY A 65 -12.18 -11.40 4.64
C GLY A 65 -12.30 -10.02 5.29
N ASN A 66 -12.80 -9.96 6.52
CA ASN A 66 -12.92 -8.71 7.30
C ASN A 66 -11.68 -8.37 8.13
N LYS A 67 -10.56 -9.02 7.93
CA LYS A 67 -9.33 -8.76 8.68
C LYS A 67 -8.34 -8.04 7.79
N MET A 68 -7.74 -6.97 8.30
CA MET A 68 -6.66 -6.25 7.65
C MET A 68 -5.33 -6.55 8.36
N VAL A 69 -4.33 -6.95 7.61
CA VAL A 69 -2.96 -7.15 8.09
C VAL A 69 -2.17 -5.85 7.93
N PHE A 70 -1.35 -5.53 8.92
CA PHE A 70 -0.55 -4.31 8.95
C PHE A 70 0.75 -4.52 9.74
N TYR A 71 1.68 -3.57 9.64
CA TYR A 71 2.87 -3.55 10.47
C TYR A 71 2.65 -2.74 11.75
N GLY A 72 3.10 -3.27 12.87
CA GLY A 72 3.14 -2.56 14.13
C GLY A 72 4.52 -2.65 14.79
N SER A 73 4.87 -1.60 15.56
CA SER A 73 6.04 -1.57 16.43
C SER A 73 5.70 -0.89 17.75
N ASP A 74 6.22 -1.44 18.85
CA ASP A 74 6.02 -0.88 20.21
C ASP A 74 7.14 0.11 20.60
N GLU A 75 8.13 0.33 19.72
CA GLU A 75 9.32 1.16 20.02
C GLU A 75 9.01 2.65 20.16
N TYR A 76 7.82 3.09 19.71
CA TYR A 76 7.36 4.44 19.89
C TYR A 76 6.44 4.57 21.11
N GLN A 77 6.89 5.32 22.12
CA GLN A 77 6.02 5.85 23.18
C GLN A 77 6.09 7.37 23.14
N LYS A 78 4.93 8.04 22.98
CA LYS A 78 4.79 9.50 22.90
C LYS A 78 5.53 10.23 24.03
N GLU A 79 5.57 9.62 25.21
CA GLU A 79 6.21 10.13 26.43
C GLU A 79 7.74 10.24 26.33
N ASN A 80 8.35 9.41 25.50
CA ASN A 80 9.80 9.39 25.29
C ASN A 80 10.28 10.48 24.31
N TYR A 81 9.31 11.29 23.81
CA TYR A 81 9.57 12.17 22.69
C TYR A 81 8.85 13.52 22.78
N PRO A 82 9.25 14.42 23.66
CA PRO A 82 8.73 15.78 23.71
C PRO A 82 9.49 16.66 22.71
N GLY A 83 8.85 17.12 21.66
CA GLY A 83 9.35 18.20 20.80
C GLY A 83 9.55 17.90 19.32
N GLU A 84 9.32 18.88 18.52
CA GLU A 84 9.49 19.05 17.05
C GLU A 84 9.23 17.82 16.16
N LEU A 85 8.01 17.72 15.67
CA LEU A 85 7.49 16.72 14.74
C LEU A 85 8.35 16.49 13.49
N ASP A 86 8.97 17.54 12.94
CA ASP A 86 9.65 17.47 11.65
C ASP A 86 10.98 16.70 11.64
N LYS A 87 11.86 16.93 12.59
CA LYS A 87 13.10 16.15 12.72
C LYS A 87 12.83 14.71 13.06
N ARG A 88 11.77 14.50 13.75
CA ARG A 88 11.37 13.25 14.34
C ARG A 88 10.63 12.32 13.39
N ALA A 89 9.75 12.82 12.52
CA ALA A 89 9.14 11.99 11.48
C ALA A 89 10.22 11.30 10.65
N GLN A 90 11.37 11.92 10.46
CA GLN A 90 12.48 11.35 9.73
C GLN A 90 13.28 10.32 10.52
N GLU A 91 13.50 10.57 11.81
CA GLU A 91 14.16 9.59 12.71
C GLU A 91 13.26 8.38 12.94
N ILE A 92 11.96 8.59 13.10
CA ILE A 92 10.97 7.52 13.25
C ILE A 92 10.84 6.72 11.95
N TYR A 93 10.83 7.34 10.79
CA TYR A 93 10.85 6.65 9.51
C TYR A 93 12.11 5.80 9.34
N ASN A 94 13.24 6.25 9.85
CA ASN A 94 14.52 5.52 9.84
C ASN A 94 14.64 4.48 10.98
N LEU A 95 14.03 4.72 12.14
CA LEU A 95 13.88 3.77 13.25
C LEU A 95 12.84 2.69 12.98
N ASN A 96 12.00 2.98 12.07
CA ASN A 96 10.85 2.30 11.58
C ASN A 96 11.00 0.81 11.39
N VAL A 97 12.16 0.35 11.50
CA VAL A 97 12.39 -0.89 10.86
C VAL A 97 12.98 -1.91 11.76
N LYS A 98 13.54 -1.51 12.90
CA LYS A 98 14.33 -2.46 13.67
C LYS A 98 13.52 -3.62 14.26
N ASN A 99 12.24 -3.40 14.62
CA ASN A 99 11.44 -4.45 15.28
C ASN A 99 9.97 -4.50 14.80
N LYS A 100 9.65 -4.00 13.59
CA LYS A 100 8.28 -4.09 13.09
C LYS A 100 7.84 -5.55 12.96
N GLN A 101 6.65 -5.83 13.44
CA GLN A 101 6.00 -7.13 13.40
C GLN A 101 4.68 -7.04 12.64
N LEU A 102 4.15 -8.18 12.21
CA LEU A 102 2.81 -8.26 11.63
C LEU A 102 1.75 -8.33 12.72
N TYR A 103 0.71 -7.54 12.51
CA TYR A 103 -0.54 -7.51 13.28
C TYR A 103 -1.72 -7.65 12.31
N MET A 104 -2.88 -7.94 12.86
CA MET A 104 -4.15 -7.83 12.14
C MET A 104 -5.16 -7.06 12.98
N VAL A 105 -6.08 -6.38 12.31
CA VAL A 105 -7.27 -5.76 12.91
C VAL A 105 -8.52 -6.36 12.26
N ASP A 106 -9.51 -6.71 13.06
CA ASP A 106 -10.84 -7.06 12.57
C ASP A 106 -11.61 -5.77 12.27
N LEU A 107 -12.03 -5.58 11.02
CA LEU A 107 -12.68 -4.33 10.57
C LEU A 107 -14.06 -4.09 11.17
N LYS A 108 -14.69 -5.11 11.78
CA LYS A 108 -16.00 -4.98 12.44
C LYS A 108 -15.88 -4.65 13.91
N THR A 109 -14.97 -5.33 14.61
CA THR A 109 -14.83 -5.22 16.06
C THR A 109 -13.72 -4.25 16.47
N LEU A 110 -12.81 -3.89 15.55
CA LEU A 110 -11.57 -3.14 15.74
C LEU A 110 -10.60 -3.82 16.72
N GLU A 111 -10.80 -5.09 16.99
CA GLU A 111 -9.88 -5.89 17.79
C GLU A 111 -8.56 -6.10 17.04
N VAL A 112 -7.44 -5.80 17.70
CA VAL A 112 -6.09 -5.95 17.15
C VAL A 112 -5.42 -7.17 17.76
N GLN A 113 -4.78 -7.97 16.91
CA GLN A 113 -4.03 -9.16 17.32
C GLN A 113 -2.66 -9.18 16.64
N GLN A 114 -1.62 -9.55 17.40
CA GLN A 114 -0.28 -9.73 16.86
C GLN A 114 -0.17 -11.09 16.15
N LEU A 115 0.38 -11.08 14.94
CA LEU A 115 0.60 -12.28 14.12
C LEU A 115 2.04 -12.81 14.26
N SER A 116 3.05 -11.99 14.01
CA SER A 116 4.45 -12.43 14.07
C SER A 116 5.13 -11.99 15.36
N ARG A 117 6.15 -12.80 15.79
CA ARG A 117 7.01 -12.49 16.95
C ARG A 117 8.43 -12.94 16.63
N ARG A 118 9.19 -12.08 15.94
CA ARG A 118 10.56 -12.37 15.55
C ARG A 118 11.56 -11.46 16.26
N ASN A 119 12.77 -11.96 16.43
CA ASN A 119 13.91 -11.14 16.85
C ASN A 119 14.40 -10.35 15.62
N GLY A 120 13.97 -9.11 15.49
CA GLY A 120 14.24 -8.24 14.36
C GLY A 120 13.02 -8.01 13.45
N PRO A 121 13.16 -7.16 12.45
CA PRO A 121 12.05 -6.74 11.59
C PRO A 121 11.57 -7.88 10.68
N VAL A 122 10.30 -7.83 10.35
CA VAL A 122 9.72 -8.66 9.30
C VAL A 122 9.41 -7.80 8.07
N ALA A 123 9.44 -8.41 6.87
CA ALA A 123 9.12 -7.76 5.60
C ALA A 123 8.29 -8.72 4.74
N GLY A 124 7.64 -8.17 3.68
CA GLY A 124 6.91 -8.99 2.71
C GLY A 124 5.63 -8.36 2.22
N GLU A 125 4.71 -7.92 3.05
CA GLU A 125 3.41 -7.36 2.66
C GLU A 125 2.59 -8.26 1.73
N ILE A 126 2.62 -9.57 1.96
CA ILE A 126 2.07 -10.57 1.04
C ILE A 126 0.91 -11.31 1.73
N VAL A 127 -0.29 -11.10 1.24
CA VAL A 127 -1.50 -11.76 1.73
C VAL A 127 -2.15 -12.55 0.58
N HIS A 128 -2.42 -13.82 0.82
CA HIS A 128 -3.23 -14.64 -0.07
C HIS A 128 -4.62 -14.82 0.54
N ASN A 129 -5.57 -13.97 0.11
CA ASN A 129 -6.92 -13.89 0.66
C ASN A 129 -7.64 -15.26 0.69
N ASN A 130 -7.60 -15.99 -0.43
CA ASN A 130 -8.34 -17.24 -0.57
C ASN A 130 -7.91 -18.34 0.41
N THR A 131 -6.62 -18.36 0.81
CA THR A 131 -6.12 -19.34 1.79
C THR A 131 -6.02 -18.78 3.20
N GLY A 132 -6.23 -17.48 3.39
CA GLY A 132 -6.06 -16.82 4.67
C GLY A 132 -4.62 -16.79 5.16
N LYS A 133 -3.64 -16.92 4.27
CA LYS A 133 -2.21 -16.93 4.63
C LYS A 133 -1.54 -15.59 4.36
N VAL A 134 -0.69 -15.20 5.28
CA VAL A 134 0.25 -14.08 5.15
C VAL A 134 1.64 -14.66 5.02
N TYR A 135 2.38 -14.23 4.01
CA TYR A 135 3.78 -14.59 3.82
C TYR A 135 4.67 -13.42 4.19
N TYR A 136 5.74 -13.72 4.89
CA TYR A 136 6.69 -12.71 5.31
C TYR A 136 8.10 -13.29 5.41
N GLN A 137 9.07 -12.40 5.41
CA GLN A 137 10.48 -12.74 5.52
C GLN A 137 11.08 -12.15 6.81
N SER A 138 11.88 -12.94 7.49
CA SER A 138 12.74 -12.50 8.58
C SER A 138 14.14 -13.02 8.33
N ASN A 139 15.11 -12.12 8.11
CA ASN A 139 16.43 -12.43 7.58
C ASN A 139 16.33 -13.23 6.25
N ASP A 140 17.01 -14.38 6.17
CA ASP A 140 17.01 -15.24 4.98
C ASP A 140 15.86 -16.25 4.97
N SER A 141 14.97 -16.22 5.95
CA SER A 141 13.89 -17.21 6.11
C SER A 141 12.53 -16.61 5.76
N VAL A 142 11.78 -17.35 4.95
CA VAL A 142 10.41 -17.04 4.54
C VAL A 142 9.44 -17.88 5.35
N PHE A 143 8.46 -17.24 5.93
CA PHE A 143 7.42 -17.87 6.75
C PHE A 143 6.04 -17.62 6.16
N SER A 144 5.10 -18.49 6.46
CA SER A 144 3.67 -18.23 6.31
C SER A 144 2.99 -18.32 7.66
N ILE A 145 1.97 -17.47 7.86
CA ILE A 145 1.07 -17.55 9.02
C ILE A 145 -0.37 -17.51 8.55
N ASP A 146 -1.18 -18.42 9.08
CA ASP A 146 -2.62 -18.44 8.85
C ASP A 146 -3.31 -17.47 9.81
N VAL A 147 -4.05 -16.48 9.29
CA VAL A 147 -4.67 -15.43 10.11
C VAL A 147 -5.76 -15.91 11.03
N ASN A 148 -6.38 -17.07 10.76
CA ASN A 148 -7.45 -17.61 11.56
C ASN A 148 -6.93 -18.51 12.68
N THR A 149 -6.03 -19.43 12.34
CA THR A 149 -5.47 -20.40 13.30
C THR A 149 -4.21 -19.87 13.99
N ARG A 150 -3.56 -18.84 13.43
CA ARG A 150 -2.27 -18.29 13.86
C ARG A 150 -1.12 -19.29 13.78
N LYS A 151 -1.32 -20.38 13.04
CA LYS A 151 -0.27 -21.37 12.81
C LYS A 151 0.76 -20.83 11.83
N GLU A 152 1.99 -20.76 12.32
CA GLU A 152 3.14 -20.34 11.53
C GLU A 152 3.90 -21.56 10.99
N GLN A 153 4.47 -21.42 9.78
CA GLN A 153 5.27 -22.45 9.12
C GLN A 153 6.45 -21.79 8.40
N LEU A 154 7.61 -22.42 8.47
CA LEU A 154 8.76 -22.12 7.61
C LEU A 154 8.42 -22.61 6.19
N VAL A 155 8.53 -21.73 5.21
CA VAL A 155 8.26 -22.03 3.79
C VAL A 155 9.55 -22.24 3.02
N PHE A 156 10.55 -21.37 3.24
CA PHE A 156 11.78 -21.39 2.48
C PHE A 156 12.93 -20.71 3.26
N VAL A 157 14.16 -21.11 2.98
CA VAL A 157 15.37 -20.41 3.45
C VAL A 157 16.24 -20.12 2.24
N PHE A 158 16.54 -18.85 2.01
CA PHE A 158 17.41 -18.43 0.92
C PHE A 158 18.83 -18.97 1.11
N PRO A 159 19.43 -19.57 0.06
CA PRO A 159 20.82 -20.00 0.12
C PRO A 159 21.77 -18.79 0.19
N GLU A 160 23.00 -19.03 0.65
CA GLU A 160 23.99 -17.98 0.90
C GLU A 160 24.31 -17.13 -0.35
N ASP A 161 24.37 -17.79 -1.50
CA ASP A 161 24.68 -17.18 -2.80
C ASP A 161 23.47 -16.54 -3.51
N PHE A 162 22.28 -16.65 -2.91
CA PHE A 162 21.05 -16.08 -3.48
C PHE A 162 20.13 -15.47 -2.43
N LYS A 163 20.64 -14.53 -1.64
CA LYS A 163 19.86 -13.79 -0.64
C LYS A 163 18.98 -12.74 -1.29
N ALA A 164 17.70 -13.05 -1.45
CA ALA A 164 16.72 -12.21 -2.13
C ALA A 164 15.56 -11.81 -1.21
N SER A 165 14.61 -11.05 -1.74
CA SER A 165 13.39 -10.66 -1.04
C SER A 165 12.16 -11.10 -1.80
N ILE A 166 11.20 -11.70 -1.12
CA ILE A 166 9.88 -11.97 -1.66
C ILE A 166 9.02 -10.70 -1.61
N THR A 167 8.17 -10.49 -2.62
CA THR A 167 7.28 -9.33 -2.68
C THR A 167 5.85 -9.68 -3.05
N THR A 168 5.57 -10.90 -3.53
CA THR A 168 4.26 -11.26 -4.06
C THR A 168 3.98 -12.77 -3.96
N VAL A 169 2.69 -13.12 -4.01
CA VAL A 169 2.18 -14.50 -4.13
C VAL A 169 1.24 -14.57 -5.33
N ASN A 170 1.25 -15.67 -6.07
CA ASN A 170 0.40 -15.82 -7.25
C ASN A 170 -1.07 -16.16 -6.90
N ALA A 171 -1.95 -16.00 -7.87
CA ALA A 171 -3.41 -16.10 -7.73
C ALA A 171 -3.92 -17.39 -7.09
N ASN A 172 -3.22 -18.51 -7.27
CA ASN A 172 -3.59 -19.81 -6.69
C ASN A 172 -2.81 -20.18 -5.42
N GLY A 173 -1.94 -19.30 -4.93
CA GLY A 173 -1.19 -19.49 -3.68
C GLY A 173 -0.12 -20.57 -3.72
N THR A 174 0.41 -20.88 -4.91
CA THR A 174 1.43 -21.93 -5.11
C THR A 174 2.85 -21.41 -5.29
N LEU A 175 3.01 -20.14 -5.74
CA LEU A 175 4.29 -19.52 -6.00
C LEU A 175 4.43 -18.22 -5.22
N LEU A 176 5.58 -18.02 -4.60
CA LEU A 176 6.05 -16.69 -4.19
C LEU A 176 6.95 -16.13 -5.29
N GLY A 177 7.00 -14.81 -5.44
CA GLY A 177 7.85 -14.12 -6.40
C GLY A 177 8.61 -12.97 -5.79
N GLY A 178 9.68 -12.54 -6.48
CA GLY A 178 10.48 -11.39 -6.09
C GLY A 178 11.63 -11.14 -7.04
N ALA A 179 12.52 -10.22 -6.63
CA ALA A 179 13.72 -9.86 -7.37
C ALA A 179 14.98 -10.06 -6.51
N TYR A 180 16.02 -10.60 -7.12
CA TYR A 180 17.36 -10.74 -6.53
C TYR A 180 18.25 -9.60 -7.04
N ALA A 181 18.86 -8.88 -6.10
CA ALA A 181 19.91 -7.89 -6.35
C ALA A 181 21.28 -8.49 -6.03
N THR A 182 22.27 -8.23 -6.88
CA THR A 182 23.65 -8.67 -6.65
C THR A 182 24.28 -7.98 -5.44
N ASP A 183 25.34 -8.56 -4.89
CA ASP A 183 26.06 -7.95 -3.77
C ASP A 183 26.71 -6.61 -4.15
N ALA A 184 27.10 -6.45 -5.42
CA ALA A 184 27.59 -5.18 -5.94
C ALA A 184 26.53 -4.05 -5.85
N GLU A 185 25.25 -4.37 -6.09
CA GLU A 185 24.16 -3.40 -5.90
C GLU A 185 23.89 -3.10 -4.43
N LYS A 186 23.88 -4.13 -3.60
CA LYS A 186 23.73 -3.97 -2.14
C LYS A 186 24.85 -3.10 -1.55
N GLU A 187 26.07 -3.23 -2.09
CA GLU A 187 27.22 -2.40 -1.71
C GLU A 187 26.99 -0.91 -2.05
N ILE A 188 26.41 -0.62 -3.23
CA ILE A 188 26.05 0.77 -3.60
C ILE A 188 25.05 1.33 -2.58
N SER A 189 23.97 0.58 -2.25
CA SER A 189 22.97 1.02 -1.29
C SER A 189 23.52 1.19 0.12
N ARG A 190 24.45 0.32 0.54
CA ARG A 190 25.13 0.41 1.83
C ARG A 190 26.04 1.63 1.93
N LYS A 191 26.78 1.94 0.86
CA LYS A 191 27.70 3.07 0.79
C LYS A 191 26.98 4.41 0.67
N TYR A 192 25.82 4.41 0.03
CA TYR A 192 25.00 5.58 -0.25
C TYR A 192 23.56 5.32 0.22
N PRO A 193 23.22 5.44 1.52
CA PRO A 193 21.94 4.99 2.06
C PRO A 193 20.73 5.87 1.65
N GLU A 194 20.98 7.13 1.25
CA GLU A 194 19.92 8.04 0.87
C GLU A 194 19.45 7.79 -0.57
N LYS A 195 18.12 7.74 -0.80
CA LYS A 195 17.53 7.51 -2.14
C LYS A 195 18.09 8.49 -3.19
N SER A 196 18.24 9.74 -2.83
CA SER A 196 18.84 10.77 -3.70
C SER A 196 20.27 10.47 -4.13
N GLN A 197 21.00 9.67 -3.35
CA GLN A 197 22.39 9.31 -3.60
C GLN A 197 22.52 7.97 -4.36
N PHE A 198 21.80 6.90 -3.94
CA PHE A 198 21.95 5.59 -4.56
C PHE A 198 21.19 5.43 -5.89
N PHE A 199 20.05 6.12 -6.06
CA PHE A 199 19.11 5.86 -7.13
C PHE A 199 19.74 5.93 -8.54
N ASN A 200 20.36 7.04 -8.87
CA ASN A 200 21.02 7.19 -10.17
C ASN A 200 22.25 6.28 -10.30
N ARG A 201 22.98 6.00 -9.21
CA ARG A 201 24.16 5.12 -9.23
C ARG A 201 23.78 3.69 -9.56
N ILE A 202 22.72 3.15 -8.98
CA ILE A 202 22.22 1.80 -9.31
C ILE A 202 21.74 1.75 -10.76
N TYR A 203 20.97 2.75 -11.19
CA TYR A 203 20.50 2.84 -12.57
C TYR A 203 21.66 2.87 -13.59
N GLU A 204 22.70 3.64 -13.33
CA GLU A 204 23.86 3.80 -14.21
C GLU A 204 24.81 2.58 -14.18
N ALA A 205 24.87 1.89 -13.05
CA ALA A 205 25.74 0.71 -12.89
C ALA A 205 25.31 -0.49 -13.76
N LYS A 206 24.06 -0.53 -14.22
CA LYS A 206 23.53 -1.61 -15.11
C LYS A 206 23.84 -3.01 -14.59
N LEU A 207 23.72 -3.19 -13.28
CA LEU A 207 23.98 -4.48 -12.63
C LEU A 207 22.86 -5.47 -12.94
N PRO A 208 23.18 -6.76 -13.11
CA PRO A 208 22.16 -7.77 -13.36
C PRO A 208 21.23 -7.93 -12.16
N ARG A 209 19.92 -7.93 -12.42
CA ARG A 209 18.89 -8.34 -11.49
C ARG A 209 18.12 -9.54 -12.02
N THR A 210 17.67 -10.41 -11.14
CA THR A 210 16.99 -11.66 -11.50
C THR A 210 15.61 -11.71 -10.87
N LEU A 211 14.57 -11.85 -11.67
CA LEU A 211 13.25 -12.26 -11.23
C LEU A 211 13.26 -13.74 -10.90
N PHE A 212 12.64 -14.13 -9.79
CA PHE A 212 12.58 -15.52 -9.36
C PHE A 212 11.21 -15.87 -8.82
N THR A 213 10.92 -17.17 -8.79
CA THR A 213 9.79 -17.74 -8.08
C THR A 213 10.24 -18.83 -7.12
N ILE A 214 9.44 -19.06 -6.07
CA ILE A 214 9.61 -20.16 -5.11
C ILE A 214 8.31 -20.95 -5.08
N ASN A 215 8.37 -22.24 -5.37
CA ASN A 215 7.25 -23.13 -5.18
C ASN A 215 7.03 -23.38 -3.68
N ILE A 216 5.85 -23.02 -3.18
CA ILE A 216 5.54 -23.04 -1.75
C ILE A 216 5.48 -24.47 -1.21
N ALA A 217 5.13 -25.46 -2.04
CA ALA A 217 4.93 -26.84 -1.61
C ALA A 217 6.25 -27.62 -1.43
N ASN A 218 7.24 -27.38 -2.31
CA ASN A 218 8.49 -28.14 -2.33
C ASN A 218 9.76 -27.29 -2.12
N GLY A 219 9.62 -25.95 -2.02
CA GLY A 219 10.77 -25.05 -1.85
C GLY A 219 11.65 -24.92 -3.10
N GLU A 220 11.17 -25.28 -4.29
CA GLU A 220 11.93 -25.12 -5.53
C GLU A 220 12.06 -23.63 -5.88
N LEU A 221 13.28 -23.15 -5.98
CA LEU A 221 13.61 -21.80 -6.44
C LEU A 221 13.94 -21.82 -7.93
N GLN A 222 13.19 -21.06 -8.72
CA GLN A 222 13.38 -20.92 -10.17
C GLN A 222 13.78 -19.49 -10.51
N LYS A 223 14.89 -19.30 -11.22
CA LYS A 223 15.27 -18.04 -11.87
C LYS A 223 14.46 -17.89 -13.15
N VAL A 224 13.63 -16.85 -13.23
CA VAL A 224 12.66 -16.63 -14.33
C VAL A 224 13.28 -15.79 -15.44
N PHE A 225 13.85 -14.65 -15.08
CA PHE A 225 14.39 -13.69 -16.05
C PHE A 225 15.50 -12.88 -15.40
N THR A 226 16.57 -12.59 -16.17
CA THR A 226 17.68 -11.76 -15.71
C THR A 226 17.96 -10.69 -16.75
N ASP A 227 18.09 -9.43 -16.29
CA ASP A 227 18.43 -8.29 -17.12
C ASP A 227 19.36 -7.35 -16.37
N SER A 228 20.09 -6.49 -17.10
CA SER A 228 20.85 -5.36 -16.59
C SER A 228 20.01 -4.10 -16.35
N ALA A 229 18.71 -4.13 -16.68
CA ALA A 229 17.75 -3.16 -16.20
C ALA A 229 17.51 -3.38 -14.70
N TRP A 230 17.19 -2.31 -13.98
CA TRP A 230 16.90 -2.40 -12.55
C TRP A 230 15.48 -2.95 -12.32
N LEU A 231 15.32 -4.30 -12.33
CA LEU A 231 14.04 -4.97 -12.15
C LEU A 231 13.53 -4.79 -10.72
N ASN A 232 12.33 -4.23 -10.55
CA ASN A 232 11.74 -3.90 -9.25
C ASN A 232 10.20 -4.00 -9.28
N HIS A 233 9.50 -3.67 -8.18
CA HIS A 233 8.04 -3.65 -8.04
C HIS A 233 7.35 -4.91 -8.61
N VAL A 234 7.84 -6.08 -8.17
CA VAL A 234 7.37 -7.38 -8.68
C VAL A 234 6.03 -7.75 -8.07
N GLN A 235 5.01 -7.97 -8.92
CA GLN A 235 3.65 -8.30 -8.53
C GLN A 235 3.11 -9.44 -9.39
N PHE A 236 2.53 -10.47 -8.80
CA PHE A 236 1.70 -11.42 -9.55
C PHE A 236 0.32 -10.84 -9.87
N SER A 237 -0.23 -11.22 -11.02
CA SER A 237 -1.64 -10.99 -11.32
C SER A 237 -2.52 -11.62 -10.24
N PRO A 238 -3.61 -10.94 -9.80
CA PRO A 238 -4.54 -11.50 -8.82
C PRO A 238 -5.40 -12.64 -9.38
N THR A 239 -5.43 -12.86 -10.69
CA THR A 239 -6.29 -13.85 -11.35
C THR A 239 -5.54 -14.84 -12.24
N ASP A 240 -4.42 -14.45 -12.85
CA ASP A 240 -3.57 -15.34 -13.64
C ASP A 240 -2.36 -15.79 -12.79
N PRO A 241 -2.27 -17.10 -12.43
CA PRO A 241 -1.20 -17.59 -11.56
C PRO A 241 0.18 -17.58 -12.22
N HIS A 242 0.27 -17.33 -13.51
CA HIS A 242 1.53 -17.35 -14.28
C HIS A 242 1.98 -15.95 -14.73
N LEU A 243 1.12 -14.95 -14.67
CA LEU A 243 1.44 -13.60 -15.11
C LEU A 243 2.10 -12.79 -13.98
N LEU A 244 3.35 -12.37 -14.20
CA LEU A 244 4.12 -11.54 -13.29
C LEU A 244 4.36 -10.16 -13.93
N MET A 245 3.97 -9.10 -13.25
CA MET A 245 4.33 -7.71 -13.58
C MET A 245 5.60 -7.31 -12.84
N PHE A 246 6.41 -6.49 -13.46
CA PHE A 246 7.59 -5.88 -12.84
C PHE A 246 7.90 -4.55 -13.53
N CYS A 247 8.73 -3.74 -12.90
CA CYS A 247 9.16 -2.49 -13.51
C CYS A 247 10.65 -2.49 -13.85
N HIS A 248 11.02 -1.70 -14.87
CA HIS A 248 12.36 -1.16 -15.03
C HIS A 248 12.45 0.12 -14.20
N GLU A 249 13.11 0.05 -13.05
CA GLU A 249 13.32 1.20 -12.16
C GLU A 249 14.41 2.12 -12.72
N GLY A 250 14.39 3.38 -12.31
CA GLY A 250 15.35 4.38 -12.75
C GLY A 250 14.73 5.75 -12.87
N PRO A 251 15.41 6.74 -13.44
CA PRO A 251 14.79 8.01 -13.77
C PRO A 251 13.61 7.78 -14.71
N TRP A 252 12.38 7.95 -14.23
CA TRP A 252 11.15 7.49 -14.88
C TRP A 252 10.96 8.03 -16.29
N HIS A 253 11.47 9.24 -16.57
CA HIS A 253 11.48 9.81 -17.92
C HIS A 253 12.53 9.19 -18.87
N LYS A 254 13.34 8.24 -18.41
CA LYS A 254 14.37 7.56 -19.21
C LYS A 254 14.11 6.07 -19.43
N VAL A 255 13.09 5.51 -18.79
CA VAL A 255 12.78 4.08 -18.85
C VAL A 255 11.38 3.84 -19.37
N ASP A 256 11.17 2.81 -20.17
CA ASP A 256 9.86 2.21 -20.39
C ASP A 256 9.64 1.27 -19.21
N ARG A 257 8.74 1.67 -18.32
CA ARG A 257 8.75 1.18 -16.93
C ARG A 257 8.01 -0.15 -16.74
N ILE A 258 6.84 -0.33 -17.33
CA ILE A 258 5.87 -1.35 -16.96
C ILE A 258 5.94 -2.55 -17.88
N TRP A 259 6.27 -3.72 -17.33
CA TRP A 259 6.48 -4.96 -18.06
C TRP A 259 5.77 -6.13 -17.42
N THR A 260 5.42 -7.14 -18.22
CA THR A 260 4.91 -8.43 -17.74
C THR A 260 5.69 -9.59 -18.33
N ILE A 261 5.66 -10.74 -17.63
CA ILE A 261 6.26 -11.99 -18.10
C ILE A 261 5.42 -13.18 -17.64
N ASP A 262 5.26 -14.20 -18.50
CA ASP A 262 4.69 -15.49 -18.15
C ASP A 262 5.77 -16.38 -17.52
N VAL A 263 5.67 -16.64 -16.21
CA VAL A 263 6.66 -17.41 -15.46
C VAL A 263 6.62 -18.92 -15.73
N SER A 264 5.55 -19.42 -16.37
CA SER A 264 5.42 -20.85 -16.73
C SER A 264 6.19 -21.23 -17.98
N LYS A 265 6.66 -20.24 -18.73
CA LYS A 265 7.35 -20.40 -20.03
C LYS A 265 8.67 -19.66 -20.00
N ARG A 266 9.60 -20.06 -20.87
CA ARG A 266 10.79 -19.24 -21.19
C ARG A 266 10.36 -18.12 -22.15
N ALA A 267 9.51 -17.20 -21.69
CA ALA A 267 9.00 -16.10 -22.48
C ALA A 267 9.91 -14.87 -22.39
N GLN A 268 9.84 -14.01 -23.39
CA GLN A 268 10.40 -12.66 -23.30
C GLN A 268 9.37 -11.76 -22.60
N PRO A 269 9.82 -10.76 -21.83
CA PRO A 269 8.93 -9.77 -21.25
C PRO A 269 8.14 -9.00 -22.32
N THR A 270 6.91 -8.65 -21.98
CA THR A 270 6.02 -7.81 -22.79
C THR A 270 5.94 -6.43 -22.17
N LEU A 271 6.21 -5.40 -22.97
CA LEU A 271 6.05 -4.00 -22.58
C LEU A 271 4.56 -3.63 -22.53
N ILE A 272 4.11 -3.06 -21.43
CA ILE A 272 2.70 -2.65 -21.24
C ILE A 272 2.46 -1.23 -21.71
N HIS A 273 3.34 -0.30 -21.32
CA HIS A 273 3.25 1.09 -21.73
C HIS A 273 4.58 1.58 -22.28
N LYS A 274 4.56 2.10 -23.51
CA LYS A 274 5.71 2.70 -24.19
C LYS A 274 5.61 4.21 -24.14
N ARG A 275 6.66 4.87 -23.67
CA ARG A 275 6.72 6.34 -23.70
C ARG A 275 6.76 6.85 -25.14
N MET A 276 5.96 7.86 -25.41
CA MET A 276 5.77 8.44 -26.76
C MET A 276 6.35 9.85 -26.88
N MET A 277 6.75 10.47 -25.76
CA MET A 277 7.31 11.83 -25.76
C MET A 277 8.45 12.00 -24.75
N ALA A 278 9.20 13.09 -24.90
CA ALA A 278 10.20 13.49 -23.93
C ALA A 278 9.54 13.85 -22.58
N MET A 279 10.20 13.47 -21.48
CA MET A 279 9.72 13.71 -20.11
C MET A 279 8.39 13.04 -19.75
N GLU A 280 7.88 12.14 -20.58
CA GLU A 280 6.78 11.27 -20.21
C GLU A 280 7.20 10.31 -19.09
N ILE A 281 6.35 10.12 -18.11
CA ILE A 281 6.53 9.12 -17.08
C ILE A 281 5.24 8.31 -16.87
N ALA A 282 5.40 7.01 -16.68
CA ALA A 282 4.38 6.13 -16.10
C ALA A 282 4.97 5.53 -14.81
N GLY A 283 4.15 5.41 -13.77
CA GLY A 283 4.65 4.92 -12.48
C GLY A 283 3.55 4.42 -11.57
N HIS A 284 3.93 3.93 -10.39
CA HIS A 284 3.02 3.41 -9.37
C HIS A 284 2.00 2.42 -9.94
N GLU A 285 2.51 1.45 -10.69
CA GLU A 285 1.72 0.45 -11.41
C GLU A 285 1.07 -0.58 -10.47
N TRP A 286 -0.19 -0.95 -10.74
CA TRP A 286 -0.91 -1.99 -10.02
C TRP A 286 -1.90 -2.74 -10.91
N PHE A 287 -2.21 -3.99 -10.57
CA PHE A 287 -3.29 -4.73 -11.22
C PHE A 287 -4.66 -4.28 -10.72
N SER A 288 -5.65 -4.23 -11.61
CA SER A 288 -7.04 -4.28 -11.20
C SER A 288 -7.34 -5.60 -10.48
N SER A 289 -8.28 -5.63 -9.53
CA SER A 289 -8.55 -6.85 -8.75
C SER A 289 -9.12 -8.00 -9.58
N ASP A 290 -9.71 -7.69 -10.74
CA ASP A 290 -10.16 -8.67 -11.74
C ASP A 290 -9.05 -9.12 -12.71
N GLY A 291 -7.84 -8.53 -12.61
CA GLY A 291 -6.69 -8.84 -13.43
C GLY A 291 -6.78 -8.41 -14.89
N GLN A 292 -7.79 -7.62 -15.28
CA GLN A 292 -7.99 -7.20 -16.67
C GLN A 292 -7.12 -6.01 -17.07
N TYR A 293 -6.80 -5.13 -16.12
CA TYR A 293 -6.02 -3.93 -16.36
C TYR A 293 -4.76 -3.90 -15.51
N ILE A 294 -3.71 -3.28 -16.06
CA ILE A 294 -2.63 -2.67 -15.28
C ILE A 294 -2.87 -1.18 -15.31
N TRP A 295 -3.10 -0.60 -14.12
CA TRP A 295 -3.28 0.82 -13.89
C TRP A 295 -1.95 1.46 -13.47
N TYR A 296 -1.78 2.75 -13.74
CA TYR A 296 -0.59 3.53 -13.40
C TYR A 296 -0.89 5.02 -13.38
N ASP A 297 -0.12 5.83 -12.65
CA ASP A 297 -0.09 7.27 -12.86
C ASP A 297 0.70 7.58 -14.11
N LEU A 298 0.13 8.44 -14.96
CA LEU A 298 0.76 8.87 -16.21
C LEU A 298 0.89 10.39 -16.23
N GLN A 299 2.05 10.91 -16.63
CA GLN A 299 2.29 12.34 -16.75
C GLN A 299 2.84 12.66 -18.14
N LEU A 300 2.21 13.61 -18.81
CA LEU A 300 2.44 13.96 -20.22
C LEU A 300 2.60 15.49 -20.41
N PRO A 301 3.81 16.07 -20.20
CA PRO A 301 5.01 15.50 -19.62
C PRO A 301 5.00 15.54 -18.08
N ARG A 302 6.07 15.06 -17.45
CA ARG A 302 6.24 15.05 -15.99
C ARG A 302 5.99 16.42 -15.35
N GLY A 303 5.10 16.45 -14.36
CA GLY A 303 4.81 17.65 -13.56
C GLY A 303 3.89 18.67 -14.25
N GLU A 304 3.32 18.36 -15.42
CA GLU A 304 2.46 19.28 -16.16
C GLU A 304 1.04 18.75 -16.36
N THR A 305 0.87 17.57 -16.94
CA THR A 305 -0.44 16.97 -17.19
C THR A 305 -0.51 15.60 -16.55
N PHE A 306 -1.56 15.33 -15.80
CA PHE A 306 -1.69 14.17 -14.94
C PHE A 306 -2.90 13.32 -15.35
N TYR A 307 -2.72 12.00 -15.28
CA TYR A 307 -3.76 11.02 -15.60
C TYR A 307 -3.72 9.83 -14.64
N ILE A 308 -4.88 9.30 -14.32
CA ILE A 308 -5.01 7.87 -13.98
C ILE A 308 -5.15 7.15 -15.31
N SER A 309 -4.19 6.28 -15.62
CA SER A 309 -4.17 5.54 -16.88
C SER A 309 -4.16 4.03 -16.64
N GLY A 310 -4.72 3.28 -17.59
CA GLY A 310 -4.74 1.83 -17.51
C GLY A 310 -4.69 1.17 -18.87
N THR A 311 -3.93 0.09 -18.98
CA THR A 311 -3.85 -0.73 -20.20
C THR A 311 -4.60 -2.03 -19.98
N ASN A 312 -5.56 -2.35 -20.85
CA ASN A 312 -6.26 -3.63 -20.86
C ASN A 312 -5.30 -4.72 -21.36
N LEU A 313 -5.10 -5.76 -20.57
CA LEU A 313 -4.14 -6.83 -20.88
C LEU A 313 -4.55 -7.73 -22.04
N GLN A 314 -5.84 -7.82 -22.33
CA GLN A 314 -6.35 -8.66 -23.42
C GLN A 314 -6.34 -7.92 -24.76
N THR A 315 -6.76 -6.65 -24.77
CA THR A 315 -6.93 -5.87 -26.00
C THR A 315 -5.75 -4.95 -26.30
N GLY A 316 -4.95 -4.60 -25.30
CA GLY A 316 -3.91 -3.57 -25.39
C GLY A 316 -4.48 -2.14 -25.42
N GLU A 317 -5.80 -1.96 -25.26
CA GLU A 317 -6.44 -0.65 -25.25
C GLU A 317 -6.05 0.14 -23.99
N GLU A 318 -5.66 1.40 -24.18
CA GLU A 318 -5.35 2.31 -23.07
C GLU A 318 -6.54 3.22 -22.76
N VAL A 319 -6.86 3.36 -21.48
CA VAL A 319 -7.82 4.32 -20.92
C VAL A 319 -7.07 5.37 -20.13
N LYS A 320 -7.47 6.65 -20.26
CA LYS A 320 -6.84 7.79 -19.57
C LYS A 320 -7.89 8.74 -19.02
N TYR A 321 -7.83 8.97 -17.70
CA TYR A 321 -8.63 9.97 -17.01
C TYR A 321 -7.76 11.15 -16.64
N GLN A 322 -7.98 12.31 -17.25
CA GLN A 322 -7.19 13.50 -16.94
C GLN A 322 -7.60 14.08 -15.59
N LEU A 323 -6.59 14.43 -14.79
CA LEU A 323 -6.75 15.07 -13.49
C LEU A 323 -6.27 16.53 -13.56
N THR A 324 -6.85 17.36 -12.70
CA THR A 324 -6.26 18.67 -12.42
C THR A 324 -5.03 18.56 -11.54
N GLN A 325 -4.22 19.62 -11.49
CA GLN A 325 -3.02 19.66 -10.68
C GLN A 325 -3.28 19.34 -9.19
N ASN A 326 -4.39 19.83 -8.63
CA ASN A 326 -4.74 19.60 -7.23
C ASN A 326 -5.25 18.18 -6.95
N GLU A 327 -5.70 17.46 -7.96
CA GLU A 327 -6.25 16.10 -7.83
C GLU A 327 -5.19 15.02 -7.96
N TRP A 328 -3.98 15.38 -8.42
CA TRP A 328 -2.89 14.42 -8.52
C TRP A 328 -2.59 13.79 -7.15
N SER A 329 -2.41 12.49 -7.15
CA SER A 329 -2.06 11.71 -5.95
C SER A 329 -0.75 10.96 -6.16
N VAL A 330 -0.04 10.68 -5.07
CA VAL A 330 1.20 9.87 -5.12
C VAL A 330 0.83 8.45 -5.53
N HIS A 331 -0.23 7.88 -4.92
CA HIS A 331 -0.71 6.54 -5.19
C HIS A 331 -2.22 6.52 -5.43
N TYR A 332 -2.65 5.51 -6.19
CA TYR A 332 -4.06 5.25 -6.46
C TYR A 332 -4.38 3.77 -6.22
N THR A 333 -5.64 3.47 -5.96
CA THR A 333 -6.16 2.10 -5.92
C THR A 333 -7.57 2.05 -6.49
N THR A 334 -8.01 0.88 -6.96
CA THR A 334 -9.37 0.68 -7.49
C THR A 334 -10.32 0.16 -6.41
N SER A 335 -11.60 0.54 -6.48
CA SER A 335 -12.65 -0.04 -5.65
C SER A 335 -12.82 -1.54 -5.94
N PRO A 336 -13.40 -2.33 -5.01
CA PRO A 336 -13.60 -3.77 -5.21
C PRO A 336 -14.40 -4.13 -6.46
N ASP A 337 -15.37 -3.28 -6.83
CA ASP A 337 -16.22 -3.42 -8.03
C ASP A 337 -15.61 -2.80 -9.30
N GLN A 338 -14.39 -2.25 -9.23
CA GLN A 338 -13.66 -1.60 -10.31
C GLN A 338 -14.33 -0.32 -10.87
N SER A 339 -15.34 0.23 -10.20
CA SER A 339 -16.08 1.40 -10.69
C SER A 339 -15.47 2.74 -10.34
N LYS A 340 -14.55 2.76 -9.34
CA LYS A 340 -13.98 3.97 -8.78
C LYS A 340 -12.50 3.80 -8.45
N PHE A 341 -11.84 4.94 -8.18
CA PHE A 341 -10.47 4.97 -7.66
C PHE A 341 -10.42 5.77 -6.35
N ALA A 342 -9.47 5.43 -5.49
CA ALA A 342 -9.03 6.27 -4.39
C ALA A 342 -7.64 6.82 -4.68
N GLY A 343 -7.33 8.02 -4.18
CA GLY A 343 -6.02 8.62 -4.26
C GLY A 343 -5.59 9.26 -2.95
N ASP A 344 -4.30 9.26 -2.69
CA ASP A 344 -3.75 9.74 -1.41
C ASP A 344 -3.26 11.19 -1.45
N GLY A 345 -3.50 11.90 -2.55
CA GLY A 345 -3.14 13.31 -2.71
C GLY A 345 -1.63 13.56 -2.73
N GLY A 346 -1.26 14.82 -2.53
CA GLY A 346 0.14 15.22 -2.46
C GLY A 346 0.29 16.63 -1.90
N ASP A 347 1.41 16.89 -1.24
CA ASP A 347 1.74 18.21 -0.72
C ASP A 347 2.32 19.13 -1.82
N PRO A 348 2.47 20.45 -1.56
CA PRO A 348 3.08 21.39 -2.52
C PRO A 348 4.54 21.07 -2.87
N GLY A 349 5.22 20.21 -2.11
CA GLY A 349 6.57 19.72 -2.40
C GLY A 349 6.59 18.53 -3.37
N ALA A 350 5.46 17.89 -3.61
CA ALA A 350 5.31 16.78 -4.54
C ALA A 350 5.47 17.22 -6.01
N VAL A 351 5.52 16.25 -6.94
CA VAL A 351 5.79 16.53 -8.36
C VAL A 351 4.75 17.45 -9.00
N ALA A 352 3.50 17.38 -8.56
CA ALA A 352 2.42 18.24 -9.04
C ALA A 352 2.51 19.67 -8.53
N LYS A 353 3.26 19.93 -7.44
CA LYS A 353 3.34 21.24 -6.78
C LYS A 353 1.96 21.85 -6.53
N ALA A 354 1.00 21.01 -6.18
CA ALA A 354 -0.38 21.40 -6.01
C ALA A 354 -0.54 22.31 -4.76
N PRO A 355 -1.12 23.50 -4.89
CA PRO A 355 -1.31 24.38 -3.72
C PRO A 355 -2.41 23.88 -2.78
N ASP A 356 -3.34 23.03 -3.25
CA ASP A 356 -4.48 22.49 -2.53
C ASP A 356 -4.72 21.00 -2.88
N GLY A 357 -3.67 20.18 -2.82
CA GLY A 357 -3.70 18.77 -3.15
C GLY A 357 -3.65 17.80 -1.94
N GLN A 358 -3.58 18.33 -0.72
CA GLN A 358 -3.42 17.54 0.51
C GLN A 358 -4.77 16.98 0.99
N TYR A 359 -5.32 15.98 0.26
CA TYR A 359 -6.55 15.29 0.60
C TYR A 359 -6.45 13.79 0.29
N ILE A 360 -7.24 12.99 0.99
CA ILE A 360 -7.65 11.70 0.47
C ILE A 360 -8.80 11.95 -0.49
N TYR A 361 -8.71 11.37 -1.69
CA TYR A 361 -9.69 11.54 -2.76
C TYR A 361 -10.41 10.24 -3.09
N GLU A 362 -11.66 10.36 -3.56
CA GLU A 362 -12.33 9.36 -4.38
C GLU A 362 -12.51 9.93 -5.79
N PHE A 363 -12.29 9.10 -6.81
CA PHE A 363 -12.45 9.45 -8.22
C PHE A 363 -13.50 8.54 -8.84
N ILE A 364 -14.47 9.13 -9.51
CA ILE A 364 -15.65 8.46 -10.05
C ILE A 364 -15.67 8.68 -11.57
N PRO A 365 -15.28 7.66 -12.39
CA PRO A 365 -15.42 7.74 -13.84
C PRO A 365 -16.87 7.94 -14.24
N GLU A 366 -17.14 8.94 -15.10
CA GLU A 366 -18.45 9.19 -15.71
C GLU A 366 -18.58 8.46 -17.04
N ASP A 367 -17.48 8.37 -17.78
CA ASP A 367 -17.34 7.66 -19.03
C ASP A 367 -15.87 7.22 -19.22
N ARG A 368 -15.43 6.89 -20.45
CA ARG A 368 -14.05 6.47 -20.73
C ARG A 368 -13.00 7.60 -20.73
N GLN A 369 -13.42 8.86 -20.60
CA GLN A 369 -12.53 10.04 -20.69
C GLN A 369 -12.70 10.99 -19.53
N ASN A 370 -13.88 11.04 -18.92
CA ASN A 370 -14.22 11.97 -17.87
C ASN A 370 -14.26 11.29 -16.51
N ILE A 371 -13.75 11.98 -15.50
CA ILE A 371 -13.73 11.53 -14.12
C ILE A 371 -14.06 12.70 -13.20
N GLN A 372 -14.88 12.47 -12.19
CA GLN A 372 -15.13 13.42 -11.11
C GLN A 372 -14.28 13.05 -9.91
N SER A 373 -13.85 14.04 -9.14
CA SER A 373 -13.15 13.85 -7.89
C SER A 373 -13.97 14.35 -6.70
N GLN A 374 -13.84 13.67 -5.55
CA GLN A 374 -14.39 14.07 -4.27
C GLN A 374 -13.28 14.09 -3.22
N LYS A 375 -13.18 15.18 -2.46
CA LYS A 375 -12.30 15.30 -1.29
C LYS A 375 -12.94 14.60 -0.09
N LEU A 376 -12.24 13.68 0.54
CA LEU A 376 -12.78 12.87 1.65
C LEU A 376 -12.15 13.21 3.00
N VAL A 377 -10.85 13.52 3.05
CA VAL A 377 -10.15 13.86 4.29
C VAL A 377 -9.20 15.02 4.02
N ASN A 378 -9.25 16.05 4.86
CA ASN A 378 -8.28 17.12 4.81
C ASN A 378 -6.96 16.67 5.46
N MET A 379 -5.91 16.55 4.64
CA MET A 379 -4.59 16.03 5.02
C MET A 379 -3.56 17.14 5.28
N LYS A 380 -3.98 18.40 5.47
CA LYS A 380 -3.03 19.53 5.60
C LYS A 380 -2.07 19.40 6.79
N ASN A 381 -2.47 18.70 7.86
CA ASN A 381 -1.65 18.42 9.04
C ASN A 381 -0.83 17.13 8.92
N HIS A 382 -0.91 16.45 7.76
CA HIS A 382 -0.13 15.27 7.45
C HIS A 382 1.21 15.65 6.79
N ASN A 383 2.29 14.99 7.19
CA ASN A 383 3.60 15.13 6.53
C ASN A 383 3.78 14.01 5.51
N TYR A 384 3.78 14.35 4.22
CA TYR A 384 3.87 13.41 3.08
C TYR A 384 5.23 12.71 2.90
N LYS A 385 6.20 12.90 3.81
CA LYS A 385 7.32 11.94 3.93
C LYS A 385 6.84 10.54 4.28
N LEU A 386 5.70 10.43 4.95
CA LEU A 386 4.92 9.22 5.08
C LEU A 386 3.83 9.22 4.00
N GLU A 387 3.95 8.39 2.99
CA GLU A 387 2.94 8.24 1.95
C GLU A 387 1.67 7.59 2.53
N PRO A 388 0.46 8.13 2.32
CA PRO A 388 -0.75 7.60 2.96
C PRO A 388 -1.15 6.19 2.51
N ASN A 389 -0.85 5.78 1.27
CA ASN A 389 -1.10 4.43 0.76
C ASN A 389 -2.54 3.95 0.97
N VAL A 390 -3.45 4.47 0.18
CA VAL A 390 -4.88 4.20 0.26
C VAL A 390 -5.28 2.78 -0.15
N HIS A 391 -6.28 2.22 0.57
CA HIS A 391 -6.90 0.93 0.25
C HIS A 391 -8.41 1.03 0.43
N TYR A 392 -9.21 0.52 -0.52
CA TYR A 392 -10.62 0.28 -0.24
C TYR A 392 -10.80 -0.89 0.73
N SER A 393 -11.74 -0.77 1.65
CA SER A 393 -12.19 -1.94 2.42
C SER A 393 -12.84 -2.98 1.51
N PRO A 394 -12.85 -4.28 1.89
CA PRO A 394 -13.41 -5.33 1.04
C PRO A 394 -14.90 -5.15 0.70
N ASP A 395 -15.66 -4.43 1.52
CA ASP A 395 -17.07 -4.10 1.26
C ASP A 395 -17.27 -2.79 0.49
N GLY A 396 -16.19 -2.10 0.15
CA GLY A 396 -16.20 -0.86 -0.63
C GLY A 396 -16.77 0.36 0.08
N LYS A 397 -16.98 0.30 1.41
CA LYS A 397 -17.61 1.39 2.17
C LYS A 397 -16.63 2.35 2.83
N TRP A 398 -15.36 1.99 2.85
CA TRP A 398 -14.32 2.75 3.51
C TRP A 398 -13.09 2.84 2.64
N ILE A 399 -12.41 3.99 2.70
CA ILE A 399 -11.03 4.13 2.24
C ILE A 399 -10.14 4.17 3.47
N ILE A 400 -9.22 3.21 3.55
CA ILE A 400 -8.26 3.04 4.64
C ILE A 400 -6.94 3.68 4.20
N PHE A 401 -6.32 4.43 5.09
CA PHE A 401 -5.07 5.12 4.85
C PHE A 401 -4.22 5.22 6.12
N ARG A 402 -2.93 5.42 5.98
CA ARG A 402 -2.04 5.74 7.10
C ARG A 402 -1.74 7.23 7.12
N ALA A 403 -1.59 7.79 8.32
CA ALA A 403 -1.25 9.19 8.49
C ALA A 403 -0.44 9.43 9.76
N ASN A 404 0.26 10.57 9.80
CA ASN A 404 1.04 11.03 10.95
C ASN A 404 0.56 12.38 11.51
N PHE A 405 -0.65 12.78 11.19
CA PHE A 405 -1.21 14.07 11.55
C PHE A 405 -1.47 14.24 13.07
N GLU A 406 -1.38 13.19 13.85
CA GLU A 406 -1.38 13.22 15.33
C GLU A 406 0.03 13.22 15.94
N GLY A 407 1.07 13.23 15.10
CA GLY A 407 2.47 13.18 15.53
C GLY A 407 3.06 11.77 15.66
N PHE A 408 2.32 10.76 15.22
CA PHE A 408 2.77 9.36 15.11
C PHE A 408 2.04 8.68 13.96
N GLU A 409 2.59 7.58 13.47
CA GLU A 409 2.00 6.82 12.36
C GLU A 409 0.82 5.99 12.86
N GLY A 410 -0.36 6.32 12.38
CA GLY A 410 -1.62 5.63 12.64
C GLY A 410 -2.30 5.15 11.37
N ILE A 411 -3.26 4.22 11.52
CA ILE A 411 -4.12 3.75 10.43
C ILE A 411 -5.54 4.20 10.70
N TYR A 412 -6.12 4.86 9.71
CA TYR A 412 -7.44 5.49 9.74
C TYR A 412 -8.30 4.98 8.60
N ALA A 413 -9.61 5.19 8.71
CA ALA A 413 -10.55 4.92 7.65
C ALA A 413 -11.54 6.08 7.52
N VAL A 414 -11.87 6.46 6.30
CA VAL A 414 -12.94 7.42 5.97
C VAL A 414 -14.11 6.70 5.34
N GLU A 415 -15.32 7.00 5.78
CA GLU A 415 -16.58 6.46 5.26
C GLU A 415 -16.92 7.16 3.93
N ILE A 416 -17.37 6.37 2.91
CA ILE A 416 -17.72 6.84 1.57
C ILE A 416 -19.13 6.44 1.17
#